data_351d3b64bbb7e1dd35ff1fadf1c4f925
#
_entry.id   351d3b64bbb7e1dd35ff1fadf1c4f925
#
_cell.length_a   1.000
_cell.length_b   1.000
_cell.length_c   1.000
_cell.angle_alpha   90.00
_cell.angle_beta   90.00
_cell.angle_gamma   90.00
#
_symmetry.space_group_name_H-M   'P 1'
#
loop_
_entity.id
_entity.type
_entity.pdbx_description
1 polymer ?
#
loop_
_entity_poly.entity_id
_entity_poly.type
_entity_poly.pdbx_seq_one_letter_code
_entity_poly.pdbx_strand_id
1 'polypeptide(L)'
;VVPALANAHRVLSMDRRGRGDSGDHPEYEIEKEFSDLAGLIDSIGEPVDVVGHSFGALCALEAALLTRNVRRIVAYEPPLPGALPYWPEALRNEMLPLLAVGKNEEALCSFLSILMSVAPEDIAQMRALPAWPRRVALANTIPRELEALVNVKFDMSRLRNVTCPTTFLVGGASPQFQMEIASAYKSALRKAEVRILEGQGHLAVSAAPDLVVAEIRRSLA
;
A
#
# COMPACT_ATOMS: atom_id res chain seq x y z
N VAL A 1 -5.04 -7.65 -11.14
CA VAL A 1 -3.64 -7.28 -11.41
C VAL A 1 -2.78 -8.53 -11.48
N VAL A 2 -2.67 -9.35 -10.39
CA VAL A 2 -1.75 -10.50 -10.32
C VAL A 2 -1.92 -11.50 -11.47
N PRO A 3 -3.13 -12.01 -11.81
CA PRO A 3 -3.27 -12.97 -12.92
C PRO A 3 -2.78 -12.42 -14.27
N ALA A 4 -3.00 -11.13 -14.53
CA ALA A 4 -2.57 -10.51 -15.77
C ALA A 4 -1.04 -10.35 -15.86
N LEU A 5 -0.36 -10.04 -14.74
CA LEU A 5 1.11 -10.00 -14.70
C LEU A 5 1.73 -11.39 -14.79
N ALA A 6 1.09 -12.41 -14.23
CA ALA A 6 1.57 -13.79 -14.24
C ALA A 6 1.65 -14.41 -15.64
N ASN A 7 1.00 -13.83 -16.65
CA ASN A 7 1.13 -14.25 -18.04
C ASN A 7 2.53 -14.03 -18.64
N ALA A 8 3.33 -13.10 -18.05
CA ALA A 8 4.65 -12.74 -18.57
C ALA A 8 5.75 -12.76 -17.50
N HIS A 9 5.40 -12.88 -16.23
CA HIS A 9 6.32 -12.83 -15.12
C HIS A 9 6.02 -13.92 -14.10
N ARG A 10 7.03 -14.42 -13.40
CA ARG A 10 6.83 -15.13 -12.14
C ARG A 10 6.41 -14.09 -11.09
N VAL A 11 5.19 -14.21 -10.57
CA VAL A 11 4.64 -13.26 -9.60
C VAL A 11 4.51 -13.93 -8.24
N LEU A 12 5.07 -13.30 -7.22
CA LEU A 12 4.88 -13.66 -5.82
C LEU A 12 3.99 -12.59 -5.18
N SER A 13 2.85 -13.01 -4.64
CA SER A 13 1.94 -12.12 -3.90
C SER A 13 2.12 -12.41 -2.41
N MET A 14 2.81 -11.51 -1.71
CA MET A 14 3.06 -11.65 -0.28
C MET A 14 1.78 -11.36 0.52
N ASP A 15 1.38 -12.28 1.36
CA ASP A 15 0.49 -11.98 2.48
C ASP A 15 1.35 -11.35 3.59
N ARG A 16 1.09 -10.08 3.92
CA ARG A 16 1.81 -9.38 4.99
C ARG A 16 1.47 -9.99 6.35
N ARG A 17 2.25 -9.71 7.38
CA ARG A 17 2.02 -10.25 8.74
C ARG A 17 0.58 -10.01 9.23
N GLY A 18 -0.03 -11.03 9.84
CA GLY A 18 -1.43 -11.01 10.27
C GLY A 18 -2.46 -11.06 9.14
N ARG A 19 -2.03 -11.38 7.90
CA ARG A 19 -2.89 -11.47 6.71
C ARG A 19 -2.70 -12.80 6.00
N GLY A 20 -3.80 -13.31 5.44
CA GLY A 20 -3.80 -14.55 4.67
C GLY A 20 -3.20 -15.72 5.46
N ASP A 21 -2.22 -16.40 4.86
CA ASP A 21 -1.54 -17.56 5.46
C ASP A 21 -0.30 -17.16 6.28
N SER A 22 0.05 -15.86 6.32
CA SER A 22 1.19 -15.40 7.11
C SER A 22 0.86 -15.33 8.61
N GLY A 23 1.86 -15.69 9.43
CA GLY A 23 1.78 -15.53 10.87
C GLY A 23 1.63 -14.08 11.33
N ASP A 24 1.28 -13.91 12.60
CA ASP A 24 1.17 -12.62 13.26
C ASP A 24 1.96 -12.61 14.57
N HIS A 25 2.13 -11.42 15.15
CA HIS A 25 2.76 -11.23 16.44
C HIS A 25 1.99 -10.19 17.23
N PRO A 26 1.76 -10.39 18.56
CA PRO A 26 1.00 -9.45 19.38
C PRO A 26 1.66 -8.06 19.47
N GLU A 27 2.99 -8.01 19.43
CA GLU A 27 3.75 -6.76 19.33
C GLU A 27 3.96 -6.39 17.86
N TYR A 28 3.09 -5.54 17.34
CA TYR A 28 3.18 -5.05 15.97
C TYR A 28 4.10 -3.83 15.89
N GLU A 29 5.07 -3.90 14.99
CA GLU A 29 5.97 -2.82 14.61
C GLU A 29 5.99 -2.74 13.08
N ILE A 30 5.89 -1.54 12.53
CA ILE A 30 5.87 -1.34 11.07
C ILE A 30 7.20 -1.78 10.43
N GLU A 31 8.30 -1.63 11.12
CA GLU A 31 9.65 -2.03 10.67
C GLU A 31 9.77 -3.54 10.42
N LYS A 32 8.96 -4.34 11.12
CA LYS A 32 8.88 -5.79 10.88
C LYS A 32 8.28 -6.11 9.51
N GLU A 33 7.31 -5.30 9.04
CA GLU A 33 6.76 -5.42 7.68
C GLU A 33 7.83 -5.16 6.60
N PHE A 34 8.70 -4.18 6.85
CA PHE A 34 9.80 -3.85 5.94
C PHE A 34 10.83 -4.98 5.89
N SER A 35 11.18 -5.53 7.06
CA SER A 35 12.12 -6.64 7.20
C SER A 35 11.57 -7.95 6.62
N ASP A 36 10.27 -8.22 6.77
CA ASP A 36 9.62 -9.39 6.18
C ASP A 36 9.70 -9.35 4.65
N LEU A 37 9.41 -8.19 4.05
CA LEU A 37 9.49 -8.04 2.60
C LEU A 37 10.94 -8.14 2.12
N ALA A 38 11.90 -7.53 2.82
CA ALA A 38 13.31 -7.63 2.47
C ALA A 38 13.81 -9.08 2.57
N GLY A 39 13.44 -9.81 3.63
CA GLY A 39 13.77 -11.22 3.81
C GLY A 39 13.17 -12.12 2.72
N LEU A 40 11.91 -11.86 2.32
CA LEU A 40 11.30 -12.57 1.19
C LEU A 40 12.07 -12.31 -0.11
N ILE A 41 12.40 -11.04 -0.41
CA ILE A 41 13.19 -10.67 -1.58
C ILE A 41 14.52 -11.41 -1.60
N ASP A 42 15.24 -11.39 -0.49
CA ASP A 42 16.55 -12.05 -0.39
C ASP A 42 16.46 -13.59 -0.54
N SER A 43 15.36 -14.19 -0.09
CA SER A 43 15.13 -15.63 -0.23
C SER A 43 14.96 -16.10 -1.67
N ILE A 44 14.65 -15.20 -2.60
CA ILE A 44 14.50 -15.51 -4.03
C ILE A 44 15.88 -15.76 -4.69
N GLY A 45 16.93 -15.14 -4.16
CA GLY A 45 18.31 -15.35 -4.62
C GLY A 45 18.70 -14.61 -5.89
N GLU A 46 17.80 -13.76 -6.44
CA GLU A 46 18.03 -12.92 -7.61
C GLU A 46 17.32 -11.58 -7.47
N PRO A 47 17.76 -10.51 -8.17
CA PRO A 47 17.09 -9.22 -8.14
C PRO A 47 15.68 -9.27 -8.70
N VAL A 48 14.72 -8.70 -7.96
CA VAL A 48 13.29 -8.68 -8.29
C VAL A 48 12.75 -7.28 -8.51
N ASP A 49 11.70 -7.17 -9.30
CA ASP A 49 10.87 -5.98 -9.36
C ASP A 49 9.80 -6.05 -8.27
N VAL A 50 9.60 -4.95 -7.55
CA VAL A 50 8.66 -4.87 -6.44
C VAL A 50 7.53 -3.92 -6.81
N VAL A 51 6.28 -4.40 -6.70
CA VAL A 51 5.09 -3.59 -6.92
C VAL A 51 4.33 -3.47 -5.60
N GLY A 52 4.11 -2.25 -5.14
CA GLY A 52 3.36 -1.97 -3.92
C GLY A 52 2.23 -0.98 -4.16
N HIS A 53 1.12 -1.15 -3.44
CA HIS A 53 0.00 -0.21 -3.40
C HIS A 53 -0.22 0.24 -1.96
N SER A 54 -0.41 1.54 -1.77
CA SER A 54 -0.71 2.12 -0.46
C SER A 54 0.34 1.71 0.58
N PHE A 55 -0.04 1.15 1.70
CA PHE A 55 0.86 0.65 2.74
C PHE A 55 1.93 -0.32 2.17
N GLY A 56 1.57 -1.20 1.22
CA GLY A 56 2.52 -2.08 0.54
C GLY A 56 3.56 -1.32 -0.29
N ALA A 57 3.24 -0.13 -0.79
CA ALA A 57 4.20 0.72 -1.49
C ALA A 57 5.22 1.35 -0.53
N LEU A 58 4.79 1.74 0.69
CA LEU A 58 5.71 2.15 1.74
C LEU A 58 6.66 0.99 2.13
N CYS A 59 6.10 -0.22 2.30
CA CYS A 59 6.92 -1.40 2.59
C CYS A 59 7.96 -1.65 1.49
N ALA A 60 7.62 -1.46 0.21
CA ALA A 60 8.55 -1.63 -0.90
C ALA A 60 9.71 -0.62 -0.86
N LEU A 61 9.42 0.65 -0.56
CA LEU A 61 10.44 1.70 -0.42
C LEU A 61 11.39 1.42 0.75
N GLU A 62 10.86 1.04 1.90
CA GLU A 62 11.65 0.75 3.09
C GLU A 62 12.43 -0.57 2.96
N ALA A 63 11.86 -1.61 2.37
CA ALA A 63 12.59 -2.85 2.10
C ALA A 63 13.79 -2.62 1.18
N ALA A 64 13.70 -1.70 0.21
CA ALA A 64 14.84 -1.35 -0.65
C ALA A 64 16.00 -0.65 0.06
N LEU A 65 15.82 -0.21 1.31
CA LEU A 65 16.90 0.25 2.18
C LEU A 65 17.59 -0.91 2.92
N LEU A 66 16.93 -2.06 3.03
CA LEU A 66 17.37 -3.24 3.80
C LEU A 66 18.03 -4.30 2.91
N THR A 67 17.69 -4.36 1.62
CA THR A 67 18.28 -5.31 0.67
C THR A 67 18.73 -4.64 -0.62
N ARG A 68 19.68 -5.24 -1.32
CA ARG A 68 20.16 -4.81 -2.64
C ARG A 68 19.51 -5.57 -3.80
N ASN A 69 18.66 -6.54 -3.49
CA ASN A 69 18.00 -7.41 -4.46
C ASN A 69 16.70 -6.82 -5.03
N VAL A 70 16.44 -5.51 -4.81
CA VAL A 70 15.37 -4.78 -5.48
C VAL A 70 15.93 -4.20 -6.79
N ARG A 71 15.38 -4.65 -7.94
CA ARG A 71 15.77 -4.18 -9.26
C ARG A 71 15.06 -2.89 -9.65
N ARG A 72 13.74 -2.82 -9.44
CA ARG A 72 12.87 -1.66 -9.67
C ARG A 72 11.73 -1.65 -8.67
N ILE A 73 11.17 -0.48 -8.42
CA ILE A 73 9.95 -0.31 -7.60
C ILE A 73 8.88 0.37 -8.44
N VAL A 74 7.66 -0.16 -8.37
CA VAL A 74 6.44 0.53 -8.78
C VAL A 74 5.59 0.75 -7.54
N ALA A 75 5.46 2.00 -7.10
CA ALA A 75 4.80 2.39 -5.87
C ALA A 75 3.52 3.19 -6.19
N TYR A 76 2.36 2.59 -5.97
CA TYR A 76 1.09 3.28 -6.18
C TYR A 76 0.61 3.91 -4.87
N GLU A 77 0.64 5.25 -4.84
CA GLU A 77 0.19 6.09 -3.73
C GLU A 77 0.63 5.61 -2.34
N PRO A 78 1.94 5.53 -2.09
CA PRO A 78 2.46 5.20 -0.76
C PRO A 78 2.03 6.27 0.25
N PRO A 79 1.63 5.90 1.48
CA PRO A 79 1.47 6.88 2.54
C PRO A 79 2.83 7.46 2.93
N LEU A 80 2.85 8.73 3.30
CA LEU A 80 4.02 9.37 3.89
C LEU A 80 3.78 9.53 5.39
N PRO A 81 4.46 8.76 6.24
CA PRO A 81 4.30 8.87 7.69
C PRO A 81 4.51 10.31 8.18
N GLY A 82 3.62 10.78 9.05
CA GLY A 82 3.65 12.14 9.57
C GLY A 82 3.09 13.24 8.65
N ALA A 83 2.79 12.94 7.37
CA ALA A 83 2.22 13.95 6.46
C ALA A 83 0.71 14.19 6.68
N LEU A 84 -0.01 13.21 7.18
CA LEU A 84 -1.46 13.23 7.36
C LEU A 84 -1.85 12.65 8.71
N PRO A 85 -3.02 13.02 9.25
CA PRO A 85 -3.60 12.38 10.42
C PRO A 85 -4.20 11.02 10.03
N TYR A 86 -3.34 10.02 9.75
CA TYR A 86 -3.78 8.69 9.30
C TYR A 86 -4.70 7.96 10.27
N TRP A 87 -4.70 8.34 11.55
CA TRP A 87 -5.56 7.76 12.59
C TRP A 87 -6.37 8.85 13.28
N PRO A 88 -7.29 9.58 12.55
CA PRO A 88 -8.05 10.67 13.13
C PRO A 88 -9.02 10.18 14.20
N GLU A 89 -9.31 11.04 15.18
CA GLU A 89 -10.16 10.71 16.31
C GLU A 89 -11.55 10.23 15.87
N ALA A 90 -12.13 10.86 14.85
CA ALA A 90 -13.43 10.47 14.29
C ALA A 90 -13.44 9.01 13.85
N LEU A 91 -12.40 8.58 13.10
CA LEU A 91 -12.30 7.17 12.67
C LEU A 91 -12.08 6.23 13.85
N ARG A 92 -11.21 6.61 14.79
CA ARG A 92 -10.91 5.81 15.98
C ARG A 92 -12.14 5.57 16.83
N ASN A 93 -12.91 6.63 17.09
CA ASN A 93 -14.10 6.57 17.92
C ASN A 93 -15.24 5.75 17.28
N GLU A 94 -15.27 5.64 15.96
CA GLU A 94 -16.24 4.82 15.25
C GLU A 94 -15.75 3.37 15.07
N MET A 95 -14.52 3.19 14.63
CA MET A 95 -14.01 1.88 14.22
C MET A 95 -13.73 0.94 15.40
N LEU A 96 -13.11 1.43 16.48
CA LEU A 96 -12.72 0.56 17.60
C LEU A 96 -13.90 -0.10 18.32
N PRO A 97 -15.01 0.60 18.64
CA PRO A 97 -16.20 -0.06 19.22
C PRO A 97 -16.82 -1.10 18.31
N LEU A 98 -16.83 -0.88 16.99
CA LEU A 98 -17.34 -1.84 16.01
C LEU A 98 -16.52 -3.12 16.00
N LEU A 99 -15.19 -3.00 15.97
CA LEU A 99 -14.28 -4.14 16.02
C LEU A 99 -14.39 -4.91 17.34
N ALA A 100 -14.56 -4.22 18.47
CA ALA A 100 -14.70 -4.85 19.79
C ALA A 100 -15.92 -5.77 19.90
N VAL A 101 -16.96 -5.54 19.09
CA VAL A 101 -18.17 -6.37 19.04
C VAL A 101 -18.25 -7.25 17.77
N GLY A 102 -17.14 -7.39 17.04
CA GLY A 102 -17.03 -8.24 15.86
C GLY A 102 -17.72 -7.71 14.59
N LYS A 103 -18.11 -6.43 14.57
CA LYS A 103 -18.72 -5.76 13.41
C LYS A 103 -17.65 -5.28 12.40
N ASN A 104 -16.88 -6.24 11.88
CA ASN A 104 -15.73 -5.97 11.03
C ASN A 104 -16.11 -5.27 9.71
N GLU A 105 -17.29 -5.59 9.15
CA GLU A 105 -17.72 -4.97 7.90
C GLU A 105 -18.05 -3.50 8.10
N GLU A 106 -18.80 -3.17 9.15
CA GLU A 106 -19.10 -1.77 9.48
C GLU A 106 -17.82 -0.99 9.78
N ALA A 107 -16.88 -1.57 10.53
CA ALA A 107 -15.57 -0.96 10.78
C ALA A 107 -14.77 -0.71 9.50
N LEU A 108 -14.79 -1.66 8.54
CA LEU A 108 -14.17 -1.46 7.23
C LEU A 108 -14.84 -0.33 6.46
N CYS A 109 -16.18 -0.25 6.50
CA CYS A 109 -16.91 0.84 5.83
C CYS A 109 -16.57 2.20 6.44
N SER A 110 -16.43 2.32 7.75
CA SER A 110 -16.00 3.55 8.41
C SER A 110 -14.60 3.97 7.95
N PHE A 111 -13.66 3.02 7.86
CA PHE A 111 -12.33 3.29 7.30
C PHE A 111 -12.38 3.80 5.87
N LEU A 112 -13.16 3.15 4.99
CA LEU A 112 -13.30 3.53 3.60
C LEU A 112 -13.94 4.92 3.44
N SER A 113 -14.95 5.24 4.24
CA SER A 113 -15.67 6.53 4.16
C SER A 113 -14.84 7.67 4.75
N ILE A 114 -14.33 7.49 5.98
CA ILE A 114 -13.73 8.60 6.74
C ILE A 114 -12.31 8.89 6.28
N LEU A 115 -11.47 7.86 6.13
CA LEU A 115 -10.08 8.08 5.76
C LEU A 115 -9.86 8.09 4.25
N MET A 116 -10.54 7.19 3.54
CA MET A 116 -10.33 7.02 2.10
C MET A 116 -11.30 7.85 1.26
N SER A 117 -12.29 8.51 1.89
CA SER A 117 -13.33 9.31 1.22
C SER A 117 -14.06 8.57 0.10
N VAL A 118 -14.25 7.26 0.27
CA VAL A 118 -14.99 6.43 -0.70
C VAL A 118 -16.47 6.70 -0.56
N ALA A 119 -17.14 6.99 -1.67
CA ALA A 119 -18.58 7.23 -1.69
C ALA A 119 -19.40 5.98 -1.30
N PRO A 120 -20.56 6.12 -0.69
CA PRO A 120 -21.41 4.99 -0.31
C PRO A 120 -21.75 4.06 -1.48
N GLU A 121 -21.94 4.61 -2.67
CA GLU A 121 -22.25 3.87 -3.90
C GLU A 121 -21.08 2.98 -4.31
N ASP A 122 -19.86 3.47 -4.18
CA ASP A 122 -18.63 2.72 -4.50
C ASP A 122 -18.40 1.61 -3.47
N ILE A 123 -18.68 1.87 -2.18
CA ILE A 123 -18.64 0.83 -1.14
C ILE A 123 -19.67 -0.27 -1.46
N ALA A 124 -20.87 0.10 -1.91
CA ALA A 124 -21.89 -0.88 -2.30
C ALA A 124 -21.41 -1.76 -3.49
N GLN A 125 -20.73 -1.15 -4.49
CA GLN A 125 -20.12 -1.92 -5.57
C GLN A 125 -18.99 -2.82 -5.08
N MET A 126 -18.14 -2.34 -4.17
CA MET A 126 -17.06 -3.13 -3.58
C MET A 126 -17.56 -4.36 -2.83
N ARG A 127 -18.72 -4.26 -2.17
CA ARG A 127 -19.39 -5.38 -1.48
C ARG A 127 -19.74 -6.53 -2.41
N ALA A 128 -20.04 -6.24 -3.67
CA ALA A 128 -20.34 -7.24 -4.68
C ALA A 128 -19.10 -7.99 -5.22
N LEU A 129 -17.90 -7.52 -4.92
CA LEU A 129 -16.66 -8.13 -5.40
C LEU A 129 -16.30 -9.41 -4.61
N PRO A 130 -15.76 -10.45 -5.27
CA PRO A 130 -15.31 -11.67 -4.59
C PRO A 130 -14.25 -11.43 -3.49
N ALA A 131 -13.53 -10.32 -3.56
CA ALA A 131 -12.51 -9.95 -2.58
C ALA A 131 -13.08 -9.34 -1.29
N TRP A 132 -14.38 -8.99 -1.24
CA TRP A 132 -14.97 -8.29 -0.10
C TRP A 132 -14.89 -9.07 1.22
N PRO A 133 -15.25 -10.37 1.28
CA PRO A 133 -15.15 -11.12 2.54
C PRO A 133 -13.72 -11.14 3.10
N ARG A 134 -12.71 -11.24 2.23
CA ARG A 134 -11.30 -11.19 2.65
C ARG A 134 -10.92 -9.81 3.22
N ARG A 135 -11.42 -8.73 2.65
CA ARG A 135 -11.21 -7.37 3.17
C ARG A 135 -11.85 -7.20 4.55
N VAL A 136 -13.08 -7.68 4.72
CA VAL A 136 -13.79 -7.65 6.01
C VAL A 136 -13.02 -8.44 7.08
N ALA A 137 -12.53 -9.62 6.75
CA ALA A 137 -11.74 -10.44 7.68
C ALA A 137 -10.45 -9.75 8.16
N LEU A 138 -9.93 -8.81 7.37
CA LEU A 138 -8.69 -8.06 7.67
C LEU A 138 -8.94 -6.71 8.35
N ALA A 139 -10.19 -6.33 8.61
CA ALA A 139 -10.52 -5.03 9.19
C ALA A 139 -9.85 -4.79 10.56
N ASN A 140 -9.67 -5.85 11.34
CA ASN A 140 -9.00 -5.80 12.65
C ASN A 140 -7.50 -5.45 12.59
N THR A 141 -6.86 -5.57 11.43
CA THR A 141 -5.44 -5.19 11.26
C THR A 141 -5.27 -3.69 10.98
N ILE A 142 -6.32 -3.00 10.53
CA ILE A 142 -6.26 -1.60 10.10
C ILE A 142 -5.82 -0.65 11.24
N PRO A 143 -6.40 -0.71 12.46
CA PRO A 143 -6.03 0.22 13.53
C PRO A 143 -4.54 0.26 13.83
N ARG A 144 -3.92 -0.91 13.99
CA ARG A 144 -2.49 -1.01 14.32
C ARG A 144 -1.58 -0.45 13.22
N GLU A 145 -1.99 -0.64 11.94
CA GLU A 145 -1.25 -0.11 10.80
C GLU A 145 -1.34 1.43 10.75
N LEU A 146 -2.54 1.98 10.98
CA LEU A 146 -2.74 3.43 11.02
C LEU A 146 -2.02 4.07 12.20
N GLU A 147 -2.07 3.44 13.37
CA GLU A 147 -1.34 3.87 14.55
C GLU A 147 0.18 3.87 14.33
N ALA A 148 0.68 2.82 13.68
CA ALA A 148 2.10 2.73 13.35
C ALA A 148 2.53 3.83 12.37
N LEU A 149 1.71 4.18 11.37
CA LEU A 149 1.98 5.29 10.44
C LEU A 149 2.06 6.66 11.15
N VAL A 150 1.29 6.84 12.23
CA VAL A 150 1.34 8.07 13.03
C VAL A 150 2.56 8.13 13.94
N ASN A 151 2.96 6.99 14.50
CA ASN A 151 3.98 6.92 15.55
C ASN A 151 5.40 6.68 15.03
N VAL A 152 5.55 6.15 13.81
CA VAL A 152 6.87 5.85 13.26
C VAL A 152 7.68 7.13 13.02
N LYS A 153 8.94 7.12 13.45
CA LYS A 153 9.89 8.19 13.14
C LYS A 153 10.42 8.01 11.73
N PHE A 154 9.80 8.68 10.77
CA PHE A 154 10.13 8.57 9.37
C PHE A 154 11.10 9.67 8.94
N ASP A 155 12.28 9.29 8.47
CA ASP A 155 13.28 10.21 7.91
C ASP A 155 13.38 10.01 6.40
N MET A 156 12.75 10.90 5.64
CA MET A 156 12.81 10.88 4.17
C MET A 156 14.22 10.96 3.60
N SER A 157 15.16 11.57 4.33
CA SER A 157 16.54 11.74 3.84
C SER A 157 17.25 10.40 3.61
N ARG A 158 16.81 9.32 4.29
CA ARG A 158 17.32 7.96 4.11
C ARG A 158 17.04 7.42 2.70
N LEU A 159 15.94 7.86 2.08
CA LEU A 159 15.53 7.35 0.75
C LEU A 159 16.52 7.67 -0.36
N ARG A 160 17.44 8.64 -0.17
CA ARG A 160 18.58 8.86 -1.08
C ARG A 160 19.48 7.63 -1.26
N ASN A 161 19.41 6.67 -0.33
CA ASN A 161 20.16 5.41 -0.38
C ASN A 161 19.43 4.31 -1.17
N VAL A 162 18.18 4.51 -1.57
CA VAL A 162 17.50 3.65 -2.54
C VAL A 162 18.14 3.89 -3.91
N THR A 163 18.73 2.85 -4.47
CA THR A 163 19.53 2.95 -5.71
C THR A 163 18.81 2.48 -6.95
N CYS A 164 17.75 1.70 -6.77
CA CYS A 164 16.93 1.18 -7.86
C CYS A 164 16.00 2.25 -8.44
N PRO A 165 15.68 2.20 -9.75
CA PRO A 165 14.65 3.04 -10.34
C PRO A 165 13.30 2.84 -9.66
N THR A 166 12.59 3.93 -9.40
CA THR A 166 11.29 3.93 -8.74
C THR A 166 10.27 4.72 -9.55
N THR A 167 9.16 4.11 -9.90
CA THR A 167 8.01 4.78 -10.52
C THR A 167 6.89 4.93 -9.49
N PHE A 168 6.50 6.16 -9.21
CA PHE A 168 5.29 6.46 -8.44
C PHE A 168 4.09 6.55 -9.38
N LEU A 169 3.05 5.78 -9.09
CA LEU A 169 1.76 5.90 -9.76
C LEU A 169 0.82 6.70 -8.85
N VAL A 170 0.13 7.67 -9.43
CA VAL A 170 -0.84 8.54 -8.73
C VAL A 170 -2.12 8.60 -9.54
N GLY A 171 -3.26 8.42 -8.89
CA GLY A 171 -4.56 8.57 -9.54
C GLY A 171 -4.84 10.06 -9.84
N GLY A 172 -5.21 10.38 -11.08
CA GLY A 172 -5.55 11.74 -11.49
C GLY A 172 -6.81 12.27 -10.81
N ALA A 173 -7.69 11.41 -10.32
CA ALA A 173 -8.86 11.75 -9.51
C ALA A 173 -8.62 11.61 -8.00
N SER A 174 -7.42 11.24 -7.58
CA SER A 174 -7.05 11.20 -6.15
C SER A 174 -6.95 12.61 -5.58
N PRO A 175 -7.13 12.80 -4.26
CA PRO A 175 -6.91 14.09 -3.62
C PRO A 175 -5.51 14.64 -3.88
N GLN A 176 -5.39 15.96 -3.97
CA GLN A 176 -4.14 16.64 -4.34
C GLN A 176 -2.96 16.25 -3.45
N PHE A 177 -3.16 15.96 -2.18
CA PHE A 177 -2.10 15.56 -1.28
C PHE A 177 -1.37 14.28 -1.74
N GLN A 178 -2.01 13.39 -2.53
CA GLN A 178 -1.35 12.21 -3.08
C GLN A 178 -0.25 12.61 -4.08
N MET A 179 -0.51 13.62 -4.90
CA MET A 179 0.50 14.17 -5.80
C MET A 179 1.63 14.87 -5.04
N GLU A 180 1.30 15.58 -3.96
CA GLU A 180 2.28 16.25 -3.09
C GLU A 180 3.19 15.20 -2.41
N ILE A 181 2.62 14.12 -1.90
CA ILE A 181 3.36 12.99 -1.32
C ILE A 181 4.27 12.35 -2.37
N ALA A 182 3.75 12.03 -3.56
CA ALA A 182 4.56 11.43 -4.63
C ALA A 182 5.70 12.36 -5.07
N SER A 183 5.46 13.67 -5.12
CA SER A 183 6.47 14.68 -5.43
C SER A 183 7.55 14.76 -4.34
N ALA A 184 7.16 14.67 -3.08
CA ALA A 184 8.09 14.63 -1.96
C ALA A 184 8.98 13.37 -2.02
N TYR A 185 8.41 12.20 -2.24
CA TYR A 185 9.16 10.97 -2.44
C TYR A 185 10.10 11.06 -3.63
N LYS A 186 9.61 11.54 -4.80
CA LYS A 186 10.45 11.72 -5.99
C LYS A 186 11.66 12.61 -5.70
N SER A 187 11.48 13.68 -4.93
CA SER A 187 12.56 14.60 -4.57
C SER A 187 13.60 13.98 -3.64
N ALA A 188 13.20 12.99 -2.84
CA ALA A 188 14.09 12.30 -1.90
C ALA A 188 14.89 11.17 -2.55
N LEU A 189 14.39 10.57 -3.65
CA LEU A 189 15.05 9.47 -4.34
C LEU A 189 15.94 9.99 -5.48
N ARG A 190 17.02 9.27 -5.78
CA ARG A 190 17.94 9.64 -6.88
C ARG A 190 17.40 9.31 -8.28
N LYS A 191 16.59 8.27 -8.39
CA LYS A 191 16.06 7.74 -9.67
C LYS A 191 14.58 7.49 -9.53
N ALA A 192 13.77 8.55 -9.61
CA ALA A 192 12.32 8.43 -9.46
C ALA A 192 11.57 9.26 -10.50
N GLU A 193 10.47 8.73 -10.95
CA GLU A 193 9.49 9.42 -11.78
C GLU A 193 8.09 9.31 -11.17
N VAL A 194 7.18 10.18 -11.59
CA VAL A 194 5.76 10.13 -11.25
C VAL A 194 4.97 9.98 -12.54
N ARG A 195 4.00 9.07 -12.55
CA ARG A 195 3.05 8.86 -13.64
C ARG A 195 1.63 8.97 -13.11
N ILE A 196 0.78 9.63 -13.86
CA ILE A 196 -0.62 9.86 -13.48
C ILE A 196 -1.50 8.83 -14.19
N LEU A 197 -2.38 8.20 -13.42
CA LEU A 197 -3.47 7.36 -13.94
C LEU A 197 -4.70 8.23 -14.12
N GLU A 198 -4.88 8.79 -15.31
CA GLU A 198 -5.97 9.76 -15.58
C GLU A 198 -7.34 9.17 -15.25
N GLY A 199 -8.17 9.97 -14.57
CA GLY A 199 -9.52 9.58 -14.15
C GLY A 199 -9.61 8.51 -13.06
N GLN A 200 -8.48 8.04 -12.53
CA GLN A 200 -8.45 7.00 -11.49
C GLN A 200 -8.16 7.61 -10.12
N GLY A 201 -8.62 6.94 -9.07
CA GLY A 201 -8.32 7.25 -7.67
C GLY A 201 -7.51 6.14 -7.01
N HIS A 202 -7.36 6.24 -5.69
CA HIS A 202 -6.56 5.30 -4.87
C HIS A 202 -6.91 3.82 -5.06
N LEU A 203 -8.15 3.51 -5.43
CA LEU A 203 -8.64 2.13 -5.56
C LEU A 203 -8.56 1.58 -7.00
N ALA A 204 -7.82 2.20 -7.91
CA ALA A 204 -7.72 1.74 -9.30
C ALA A 204 -7.22 0.29 -9.46
N VAL A 205 -6.46 -0.23 -8.50
CA VAL A 205 -6.08 -1.66 -8.48
C VAL A 205 -7.28 -2.61 -8.53
N SER A 206 -8.45 -2.14 -8.12
CA SER A 206 -9.73 -2.88 -8.17
C SER A 206 -10.69 -2.33 -9.22
N ALA A 207 -10.72 -1.00 -9.41
CA ALA A 207 -11.66 -0.34 -10.31
C ALA A 207 -11.21 -0.36 -11.78
N ALA A 208 -9.91 -0.29 -12.04
CA ALA A 208 -9.32 -0.26 -13.39
C ALA A 208 -8.05 -1.13 -13.46
N PRO A 209 -8.13 -2.44 -13.15
CA PRO A 209 -6.95 -3.31 -13.03
C PRO A 209 -6.13 -3.39 -14.31
N ASP A 210 -6.75 -3.33 -15.49
CA ASP A 210 -6.04 -3.40 -16.77
C ASP A 210 -5.16 -2.17 -17.02
N LEU A 211 -5.65 -0.99 -16.65
CA LEU A 211 -4.87 0.25 -16.72
C LEU A 211 -3.66 0.18 -15.78
N VAL A 212 -3.88 -0.27 -14.55
CA VAL A 212 -2.79 -0.44 -13.57
C VAL A 212 -1.76 -1.45 -14.07
N VAL A 213 -2.18 -2.57 -14.65
CA VAL A 213 -1.28 -3.57 -15.26
C VAL A 213 -0.46 -2.98 -16.40
N ALA A 214 -1.09 -2.18 -17.26
CA ALA A 214 -0.40 -1.53 -18.37
C ALA A 214 0.71 -0.59 -17.87
N GLU A 215 0.43 0.23 -16.86
CA GLU A 215 1.42 1.14 -16.29
C GLU A 215 2.52 0.40 -15.50
N ILE A 216 2.19 -0.70 -14.80
CA ILE A 216 3.20 -1.55 -14.19
C ILE A 216 4.14 -2.11 -15.28
N ARG A 217 3.62 -2.72 -16.32
CA ARG A 217 4.44 -3.27 -17.42
C ARG A 217 5.32 -2.22 -18.05
N ARG A 218 4.79 -1.02 -18.29
CA ARG A 218 5.54 0.11 -18.83
C ARG A 218 6.68 0.55 -17.91
N SER A 219 6.51 0.44 -16.59
CA SER A 219 7.51 0.79 -15.60
C SER A 219 8.59 -0.29 -15.45
N LEU A 220 8.28 -1.53 -15.84
CA LEU A 220 9.19 -2.67 -15.77
C LEU A 220 9.97 -2.89 -17.08
N ALA A 221 9.59 -2.26 -18.16
CA ALA A 221 10.33 -2.29 -19.43
C ALA A 221 11.61 -1.42 -19.33
#